data_ad28cb4f14883b90716c91e607bdef6a
#
_entry.id   ad28cb4f14883b90716c91e607bdef6a
#
_cell.length_a   1.000
_cell.length_b   1.000
_cell.length_c   1.000
_cell.angle_alpha   90.00
_cell.angle_beta   90.00
_cell.angle_gamma   90.00
#
_symmetry.space_group_name_H-M   'P 1'
#
loop_
_entity.id
_entity.type
_entity.pdbx_description
1 polymer ?
#
loop_
_entity_poly.entity_id
_entity_poly.type
_entity_poly.pdbx_seq_one_letter_code
_entity_poly.pdbx_strand_id
1 'polypeptide(L)'
;TPPSWRPDIDGIADIVEEVVRINGYEKIPSIKLSRSNYIAKPAMSIKHRQPFFAARMLASRGYNEVITFSFLNKVLADKFNGGKIALNLVNPISSELTDMRPSILPNLLLALHKNVNIGAQDLSFFEIGPIFKGDSPNEQISTITGIRYGDKIKKDWQKEAVRFDFYDIKLDVIRVLNTIGVPKNSLKIFDEAPGYFHPGRSA
;
A
#
# COMPACT_ATOMS: atom_id res chain seq x y z
N THR A 1 19.84 29.46 34.89
CA THR A 1 20.57 29.03 33.67
C THR A 1 20.51 27.53 33.61
N PRO A 2 20.07 26.94 32.48
CA PRO A 2 20.07 25.48 32.32
C PRO A 2 21.50 24.95 32.45
N PRO A 3 21.67 23.72 32.96
CA PRO A 3 22.97 23.06 32.98
C PRO A 3 23.52 22.83 31.57
N SER A 4 24.84 22.81 31.42
CA SER A 4 25.47 22.65 30.10
C SER A 4 25.19 21.33 29.40
N TRP A 5 24.70 20.30 30.11
CA TRP A 5 24.29 19.00 29.55
C TRP A 5 22.80 18.96 29.12
N ARG A 6 22.03 20.07 29.26
CA ARG A 6 20.65 20.22 28.80
C ARG A 6 20.57 21.29 27.72
N PRO A 7 21.09 21.03 26.51
CA PRO A 7 21.04 22.00 25.40
C PRO A 7 19.62 22.14 24.82
N ASP A 8 18.72 21.27 25.22
CA ASP A 8 17.31 21.23 24.86
C ASP A 8 16.45 22.27 25.58
N ILE A 9 16.95 22.87 26.67
CA ILE A 9 16.19 23.90 27.44
C ILE A 9 16.62 25.29 26.98
N ASP A 10 15.82 25.90 26.12
CA ASP A 10 16.07 27.23 25.58
C ASP A 10 15.03 28.27 26.02
N GLY A 11 13.78 27.85 26.22
CA GLY A 11 12.65 28.74 26.47
C GLY A 11 11.82 28.47 27.72
N ILE A 12 10.84 29.33 27.94
CA ILE A 12 9.88 29.19 29.06
C ILE A 12 9.09 27.89 28.93
N ALA A 13 8.73 27.49 27.73
CA ALA A 13 7.95 26.28 27.48
C ALA A 13 8.70 25.03 27.96
N ASP A 14 10.01 24.95 27.73
CA ASP A 14 10.85 23.82 28.14
C ASP A 14 10.93 23.73 29.69
N ILE A 15 11.01 24.88 30.34
CA ILE A 15 10.98 24.92 31.80
C ILE A 15 9.61 24.49 32.36
N VAL A 16 8.53 24.89 31.70
CA VAL A 16 7.17 24.45 32.07
C VAL A 16 7.05 22.94 31.90
N GLU A 17 7.58 22.39 30.83
CA GLU A 17 7.59 20.94 30.61
C GLU A 17 8.31 20.20 31.74
N GLU A 18 9.49 20.65 32.13
CA GLU A 18 10.24 20.04 33.23
C GLU A 18 9.46 20.11 34.56
N VAL A 19 8.83 21.24 34.84
CA VAL A 19 7.99 21.37 36.04
C VAL A 19 6.81 20.42 36.01
N VAL A 20 6.14 20.31 34.87
CA VAL A 20 4.99 19.40 34.71
C VAL A 20 5.41 17.96 34.79
N ARG A 21 6.54 17.59 34.19
CA ARG A 21 7.10 16.25 34.27
C ARG A 21 7.36 15.81 35.74
N ILE A 22 7.88 16.68 36.57
CA ILE A 22 8.12 16.38 37.98
C ILE A 22 6.83 16.41 38.79
N ASN A 23 5.94 17.36 38.50
CA ASN A 23 4.66 17.51 39.22
C ASN A 23 3.61 16.44 38.85
N GLY A 24 3.70 15.86 37.67
CA GLY A 24 2.82 14.85 37.10
C GLY A 24 1.88 15.42 36.03
N TYR A 25 1.92 14.84 34.85
CA TYR A 25 1.06 15.20 33.70
C TYR A 25 -0.43 14.96 33.97
N GLU A 26 -0.74 14.00 34.83
CA GLU A 26 -2.12 13.66 35.25
C GLU A 26 -2.84 14.79 35.99
N LYS A 27 -2.07 15.76 36.53
CA LYS A 27 -2.64 16.94 37.22
C LYS A 27 -3.06 18.06 36.26
N ILE A 28 -2.71 17.95 34.98
CA ILE A 28 -3.11 18.94 33.98
C ILE A 28 -4.62 18.78 33.71
N PRO A 29 -5.44 19.83 33.97
CA PRO A 29 -6.88 19.74 33.73
C PRO A 29 -7.18 19.63 32.25
N SER A 30 -8.03 18.67 31.87
CA SER A 30 -8.53 18.53 30.50
C SER A 30 -9.49 19.67 30.18
N ILE A 31 -9.17 20.46 29.17
CA ILE A 31 -10.03 21.58 28.72
C ILE A 31 -10.65 21.21 27.40
N LYS A 32 -11.97 21.29 27.29
CA LYS A 32 -12.71 21.09 26.06
C LYS A 32 -12.37 22.19 25.05
N LEU A 33 -12.07 21.84 23.81
CA LEU A 33 -11.93 22.81 22.73
C LEU A 33 -13.26 23.54 22.51
N SER A 34 -13.23 24.87 22.48
CA SER A 34 -14.39 25.69 22.17
C SER A 34 -14.83 25.42 20.73
N ARG A 35 -16.09 25.04 20.53
CA ARG A 35 -16.70 24.77 19.23
C ARG A 35 -17.61 25.91 18.75
N SER A 36 -17.35 27.13 19.17
CA SER A 36 -18.15 28.27 18.74
C SER A 36 -18.06 28.50 17.24
N ASN A 37 -19.19 28.43 16.52
CA ASN A 37 -19.35 28.82 15.10
C ASN A 37 -18.48 28.09 14.07
N TYR A 38 -18.09 26.85 14.33
CA TYR A 38 -17.23 26.09 13.42
C TYR A 38 -18.01 24.97 12.74
N ILE A 39 -18.04 24.99 11.40
CA ILE A 39 -18.54 23.86 10.60
C ILE A 39 -17.41 22.82 10.56
N ALA A 40 -17.64 21.68 11.23
CA ALA A 40 -16.67 20.60 11.24
C ALA A 40 -16.39 20.08 9.83
N LYS A 41 -15.17 20.25 9.36
CA LYS A 41 -14.69 19.64 8.12
C LYS A 41 -14.21 18.22 8.43
N PRO A 42 -14.34 17.26 7.48
CA PRO A 42 -13.74 15.95 7.64
C PRO A 42 -12.24 16.04 7.92
N ALA A 43 -11.75 15.31 8.92
CA ALA A 43 -10.32 15.32 9.30
C ALA A 43 -9.41 14.78 8.20
N MET A 44 -9.94 13.89 7.34
CA MET A 44 -9.21 13.28 6.23
C MET A 44 -9.85 13.67 4.89
N SER A 45 -9.02 14.05 3.92
CA SER A 45 -9.48 14.26 2.55
C SER A 45 -9.93 12.94 1.90
N ILE A 46 -10.71 13.04 0.82
CA ILE A 46 -11.17 11.87 0.06
C ILE A 46 -9.98 11.04 -0.42
N LYS A 47 -8.93 11.66 -0.93
CA LYS A 47 -7.69 10.98 -1.37
C LYS A 47 -7.06 10.11 -0.28
N HIS A 48 -7.05 10.57 0.97
CA HIS A 48 -6.52 9.80 2.09
C HIS A 48 -7.46 8.69 2.56
N ARG A 49 -8.77 8.82 2.33
CA ARG A 49 -9.77 7.81 2.72
C ARG A 49 -9.89 6.67 1.71
N GLN A 50 -9.65 6.93 0.42
CA GLN A 50 -9.78 5.92 -0.64
C GLN A 50 -8.94 4.66 -0.40
N PRO A 51 -7.64 4.72 0.00
CA PRO A 51 -6.85 3.54 0.32
C PRO A 51 -7.49 2.66 1.42
N PHE A 52 -8.02 3.27 2.48
CA PHE A 52 -8.68 2.52 3.57
C PHE A 52 -9.95 1.80 3.11
N PHE A 53 -10.74 2.42 2.24
CA PHE A 53 -11.92 1.77 1.68
C PHE A 53 -11.54 0.60 0.77
N ALA A 54 -10.54 0.80 -0.09
CA ALA A 54 -10.03 -0.24 -0.96
C ALA A 54 -9.45 -1.42 -0.16
N ALA A 55 -8.63 -1.16 0.87
CA ALA A 55 -8.07 -2.20 1.73
C ALA A 55 -9.16 -3.03 2.41
N ARG A 56 -10.15 -2.38 3.02
CA ARG A 56 -11.28 -3.07 3.66
C ARG A 56 -12.09 -3.92 2.68
N MET A 57 -12.31 -3.40 1.48
CA MET A 57 -13.03 -4.13 0.44
C MET A 57 -12.23 -5.38 0.02
N LEU A 58 -10.93 -5.26 -0.23
CA LEU A 58 -10.08 -6.39 -0.59
C LEU A 58 -9.98 -7.41 0.55
N ALA A 59 -9.80 -6.96 1.80
CA ALA A 59 -9.81 -7.84 2.97
C ALA A 59 -11.12 -8.62 3.10
N SER A 60 -12.28 -7.98 2.88
CA SER A 60 -13.60 -8.65 2.89
C SER A 60 -13.76 -9.70 1.78
N ARG A 61 -12.91 -9.65 0.76
CA ARG A 61 -12.86 -10.63 -0.34
C ARG A 61 -11.81 -11.71 -0.14
N GLY A 62 -11.25 -11.81 1.07
CA GLY A 62 -10.26 -12.83 1.43
C GLY A 62 -8.84 -12.54 0.98
N TYR A 63 -8.51 -11.30 0.69
CA TYR A 63 -7.12 -10.91 0.48
C TYR A 63 -6.45 -10.59 1.82
N ASN A 64 -5.18 -10.96 1.92
CA ASN A 64 -4.28 -10.52 2.99
C ASN A 64 -3.46 -9.32 2.51
N GLU A 65 -3.42 -8.28 3.31
CA GLU A 65 -2.55 -7.14 3.05
C GLU A 65 -1.10 -7.53 3.33
N VAL A 66 -0.22 -7.17 2.41
CA VAL A 66 1.22 -7.32 2.58
C VAL A 66 1.89 -5.97 2.36
N ILE A 67 2.99 -5.74 3.06
CA ILE A 67 3.79 -4.53 2.92
C ILE A 67 5.20 -4.98 2.52
N THR A 68 5.61 -4.56 1.33
CA THR A 68 6.91 -4.91 0.77
C THR A 68 7.80 -3.67 0.66
N PHE A 69 9.10 -3.87 0.43
CA PHE A 69 10.01 -2.76 0.22
C PHE A 69 9.68 -2.00 -1.07
N SER A 70 9.88 -0.69 -1.05
CA SER A 70 9.77 0.16 -2.25
C SER A 70 10.92 -0.03 -3.24
N PHE A 71 11.79 -0.98 -2.97
CA PHE A 71 12.98 -1.30 -3.73
C PHE A 71 12.94 -2.74 -4.22
N LEU A 72 13.65 -3.00 -5.32
CA LEU A 72 13.85 -4.34 -5.87
C LEU A 72 15.14 -4.41 -6.67
N ASN A 73 15.52 -5.59 -7.14
CA ASN A 73 16.70 -5.72 -7.96
C ASN A 73 16.47 -5.20 -9.38
N LYS A 74 17.55 -4.76 -10.02
CA LYS A 74 17.54 -4.16 -11.36
C LYS A 74 16.85 -5.06 -12.40
N VAL A 75 17.08 -6.36 -12.38
CA VAL A 75 16.53 -7.29 -13.38
C VAL A 75 14.99 -7.29 -13.35
N LEU A 76 14.40 -7.27 -12.15
CA LEU A 76 12.95 -7.19 -11.99
C LEU A 76 12.44 -5.79 -12.31
N ALA A 77 13.17 -4.73 -11.90
CA ALA A 77 12.81 -3.37 -12.24
C ALA A 77 12.71 -3.20 -13.77
N ASP A 78 13.70 -3.65 -14.51
CA ASP A 78 13.73 -3.57 -15.97
C ASP A 78 12.60 -4.36 -16.64
N LYS A 79 12.23 -5.53 -16.10
CA LYS A 79 11.13 -6.35 -16.64
C LYS A 79 9.75 -5.72 -16.45
N PHE A 80 9.55 -4.99 -15.36
CA PHE A 80 8.24 -4.46 -14.97
C PHE A 80 8.09 -2.95 -15.15
N ASN A 81 9.08 -2.26 -15.73
CA ASN A 81 9.05 -0.80 -15.94
C ASN A 81 8.28 -0.36 -17.19
N GLY A 82 7.77 -1.30 -17.99
CA GLY A 82 7.08 -1.00 -19.24
C GLY A 82 7.96 -0.34 -20.30
N GLY A 83 9.27 -0.65 -20.29
CA GLY A 83 10.25 -0.10 -21.26
C GLY A 83 10.81 1.28 -20.87
N LYS A 84 10.54 1.76 -19.65
CA LYS A 84 11.12 3.00 -19.13
C LYS A 84 12.45 2.73 -18.42
N ILE A 85 13.22 3.80 -18.19
CA ILE A 85 14.47 3.71 -17.43
C ILE A 85 14.15 3.39 -15.98
N ALA A 86 14.78 2.36 -15.42
CA ALA A 86 14.70 2.06 -14.00
C ALA A 86 15.45 3.12 -13.18
N LEU A 87 14.93 3.40 -11.99
CA LEU A 87 15.51 4.40 -11.08
C LEU A 87 16.49 3.71 -10.12
N ASN A 88 17.77 3.78 -10.45
CA ASN A 88 18.83 3.22 -9.64
C ASN A 88 19.09 4.07 -8.39
N LEU A 89 19.31 3.39 -7.26
CA LEU A 89 19.77 4.02 -6.02
C LEU A 89 21.29 4.22 -6.04
N VAL A 90 21.74 5.38 -5.61
CA VAL A 90 23.19 5.69 -5.53
C VAL A 90 23.86 4.84 -4.44
N ASN A 91 23.16 4.59 -3.34
CA ASN A 91 23.66 3.85 -2.18
C ASN A 91 22.62 2.83 -1.69
N PRO A 92 22.42 1.72 -2.42
CA PRO A 92 21.41 0.73 -2.06
C PRO A 92 21.77 0.04 -0.73
N ILE A 93 20.75 -0.34 0.04
CA ILE A 93 20.91 -1.05 1.32
C ILE A 93 21.51 -2.44 1.10
N SER A 94 21.22 -3.07 -0.03
CA SER A 94 21.76 -4.36 -0.43
C SER A 94 21.82 -4.49 -1.94
N SER A 95 22.59 -5.47 -2.44
CA SER A 95 22.67 -5.80 -3.88
C SER A 95 21.33 -6.26 -4.49
N GLU A 96 20.38 -6.69 -3.66
CA GLU A 96 19.05 -7.12 -4.08
C GLU A 96 18.03 -5.99 -4.11
N LEU A 97 18.36 -4.79 -3.63
CA LEU A 97 17.47 -3.64 -3.47
C LEU A 97 18.08 -2.40 -4.12
N THR A 98 18.43 -2.53 -5.40
CA THR A 98 19.22 -1.52 -6.12
C THR A 98 18.39 -0.46 -6.82
N ASP A 99 17.11 -0.69 -7.02
CA ASP A 99 16.24 0.14 -7.87
C ASP A 99 14.91 0.43 -7.18
N MET A 100 14.37 1.64 -7.43
CA MET A 100 13.01 1.96 -7.03
C MET A 100 12.00 1.13 -7.83
N ARG A 101 10.96 0.62 -7.17
CA ARG A 101 9.96 -0.23 -7.83
C ARG A 101 9.09 0.55 -8.82
N PRO A 102 9.05 0.17 -10.10
CA PRO A 102 8.15 0.76 -11.10
C PRO A 102 6.72 0.20 -11.00
N SER A 103 6.57 -0.95 -10.32
CA SER A 103 5.32 -1.66 -10.06
C SER A 103 5.40 -2.42 -8.75
N ILE A 104 4.27 -2.63 -8.07
CA ILE A 104 4.17 -3.46 -6.86
C ILE A 104 4.15 -4.96 -7.22
N LEU A 105 3.73 -5.29 -8.44
CA LEU A 105 3.50 -6.67 -8.86
C LEU A 105 4.71 -7.60 -8.65
N PRO A 106 5.97 -7.24 -9.03
CA PRO A 106 7.12 -8.11 -8.79
C PRO A 106 7.34 -8.41 -7.30
N ASN A 107 7.13 -7.44 -6.42
CA ASN A 107 7.27 -7.66 -4.98
C ASN A 107 6.21 -8.65 -4.45
N LEU A 108 4.96 -8.54 -4.92
CA LEU A 108 3.90 -9.49 -4.58
C LEU A 108 4.19 -10.90 -5.12
N LEU A 109 4.73 -11.00 -6.33
CA LEU A 109 5.13 -12.28 -6.92
C LEU A 109 6.27 -12.93 -6.13
N LEU A 110 7.25 -12.17 -5.67
CA LEU A 110 8.32 -12.67 -4.79
C LEU A 110 7.76 -13.15 -3.44
N ALA A 111 6.85 -12.38 -2.84
CA ALA A 111 6.18 -12.77 -1.60
C ALA A 111 5.35 -14.06 -1.80
N LEU A 112 4.60 -14.15 -2.90
CA LEU A 112 3.86 -15.35 -3.28
C LEU A 112 4.79 -16.55 -3.44
N HIS A 113 5.84 -16.43 -4.23
CA HIS A 113 6.80 -17.50 -4.48
C HIS A 113 7.43 -18.02 -3.18
N LYS A 114 7.82 -17.11 -2.28
CA LYS A 114 8.36 -17.49 -0.96
C LYS A 114 7.36 -18.30 -0.14
N ASN A 115 6.09 -17.91 -0.12
CA ASN A 115 5.06 -18.61 0.64
C ASN A 115 4.70 -19.97 0.00
N VAL A 116 4.62 -20.06 -1.32
CA VAL A 116 4.39 -21.33 -2.03
C VAL A 116 5.52 -22.33 -1.75
N ASN A 117 6.78 -21.88 -1.73
CA ASN A 117 7.94 -22.73 -1.45
C ASN A 117 7.94 -23.33 -0.04
N ILE A 118 7.26 -22.73 0.93
CA ILE A 118 7.06 -23.29 2.27
C ILE A 118 5.76 -24.08 2.41
N GLY A 119 5.08 -24.37 1.28
CA GLY A 119 3.89 -25.21 1.23
C GLY A 119 2.55 -24.50 1.39
N ALA A 120 2.53 -23.16 1.40
CA ALA A 120 1.27 -22.42 1.44
C ALA A 120 0.49 -22.58 0.14
N GLN A 121 -0.83 -22.77 0.26
CA GLN A 121 -1.78 -22.94 -0.84
C GLN A 121 -2.85 -21.84 -0.76
N ASP A 122 -3.52 -21.59 -1.90
CA ASP A 122 -4.69 -20.69 -1.96
C ASP A 122 -4.40 -19.29 -1.37
N LEU A 123 -3.42 -18.61 -1.95
CA LEU A 123 -2.95 -17.31 -1.49
C LEU A 123 -3.63 -16.18 -2.25
N SER A 124 -4.04 -15.15 -1.53
CA SER A 124 -4.54 -13.89 -2.10
C SER A 124 -3.89 -12.74 -1.36
N PHE A 125 -3.02 -12.00 -2.05
CA PHE A 125 -2.28 -10.88 -1.48
C PHE A 125 -2.63 -9.59 -2.19
N PHE A 126 -2.64 -8.49 -1.44
CA PHE A 126 -2.67 -7.14 -2.00
C PHE A 126 -1.73 -6.21 -1.26
N GLU A 127 -1.31 -5.18 -1.94
CA GLU A 127 -0.57 -4.06 -1.36
C GLU A 127 -1.08 -2.75 -1.92
N ILE A 128 -1.17 -1.75 -1.06
CA ILE A 128 -1.44 -0.36 -1.41
C ILE A 128 -0.20 0.44 -1.07
N GLY A 129 0.46 0.99 -2.08
CA GLY A 129 1.71 1.69 -1.87
C GLY A 129 2.14 2.49 -3.08
N PRO A 130 3.26 3.19 -2.96
CA PRO A 130 3.80 3.98 -4.06
C PRO A 130 4.51 3.11 -5.10
N ILE A 131 4.40 3.54 -6.35
CA ILE A 131 5.29 3.17 -7.46
C ILE A 131 5.98 4.43 -7.96
N PHE A 132 7.14 4.28 -8.59
CA PHE A 132 7.99 5.38 -8.98
C PHE A 132 8.17 5.39 -10.50
N LYS A 133 7.81 6.52 -11.13
CA LYS A 133 7.89 6.69 -12.58
C LYS A 133 9.02 7.64 -13.00
N GLY A 134 9.61 8.35 -12.05
CA GLY A 134 10.70 9.29 -12.21
C GLY A 134 11.32 9.61 -10.85
N ASP A 135 12.27 10.51 -10.84
CA ASP A 135 13.07 10.93 -9.68
C ASP A 135 12.44 12.08 -8.88
N SER A 136 11.38 12.67 -9.40
CA SER A 136 10.67 13.77 -8.75
C SER A 136 9.57 13.26 -7.80
N PRO A 137 9.30 13.94 -6.68
CA PRO A 137 8.22 13.58 -5.75
C PRO A 137 6.84 13.48 -6.41
N ASN A 138 6.58 14.27 -7.46
CA ASN A 138 5.32 14.25 -8.21
C ASN A 138 5.16 13.01 -9.11
N GLU A 139 6.22 12.26 -9.34
CA GLU A 139 6.22 11.02 -10.14
C GLU A 139 6.07 9.76 -9.27
N GLN A 140 5.87 9.94 -7.99
CA GLN A 140 5.43 8.92 -7.07
C GLN A 140 3.90 8.77 -7.12
N ILE A 141 3.43 7.60 -7.50
CA ILE A 141 2.01 7.32 -7.69
C ILE A 141 1.55 6.26 -6.71
N SER A 142 0.52 6.58 -5.93
CA SER A 142 -0.14 5.57 -5.07
C SER A 142 -0.92 4.59 -5.94
N THR A 143 -0.65 3.31 -5.77
CA THR A 143 -1.20 2.23 -6.59
C THR A 143 -1.70 1.10 -5.69
N ILE A 144 -2.72 0.38 -6.18
CA ILE A 144 -3.23 -0.83 -5.57
C ILE A 144 -2.90 -1.99 -6.50
N THR A 145 -2.27 -3.02 -5.97
CA THR A 145 -1.99 -4.25 -6.73
C THR A 145 -2.43 -5.45 -5.91
N GLY A 146 -3.05 -6.43 -6.58
CA GLY A 146 -3.47 -7.68 -5.95
C GLY A 146 -3.11 -8.88 -6.80
N ILE A 147 -2.89 -10.03 -6.18
CA ILE A 147 -2.67 -11.32 -6.82
C ILE A 147 -3.48 -12.39 -6.12
N ARG A 148 -3.93 -13.37 -6.90
CA ARG A 148 -4.56 -14.59 -6.41
C ARG A 148 -3.84 -15.81 -6.96
N TYR A 149 -3.72 -16.83 -6.13
CA TYR A 149 -3.08 -18.10 -6.47
C TYR A 149 -3.84 -19.25 -5.83
N GLY A 150 -3.96 -20.37 -6.55
CA GLY A 150 -4.59 -21.58 -6.05
C GLY A 150 -6.09 -21.63 -6.31
N ASP A 151 -6.82 -22.20 -5.37
CA ASP A 151 -8.23 -22.50 -5.52
C ASP A 151 -9.11 -21.47 -4.81
N LYS A 152 -10.14 -21.03 -5.52
CA LYS A 152 -11.24 -20.21 -4.97
C LYS A 152 -12.17 -21.04 -4.08
N ILE A 153 -12.39 -22.28 -4.47
CA ILE A 153 -13.17 -23.27 -3.74
C ILE A 153 -12.28 -24.49 -3.60
N LYS A 154 -11.99 -24.87 -2.37
CA LYS A 154 -11.24 -26.08 -2.08
C LYS A 154 -12.08 -27.31 -2.40
N LYS A 155 -11.41 -28.38 -2.85
CA LYS A 155 -12.04 -29.68 -3.00
C LYS A 155 -12.53 -30.15 -1.63
N ASP A 156 -13.78 -30.59 -1.58
CA ASP A 156 -14.37 -31.29 -0.45
C ASP A 156 -15.11 -32.55 -0.93
N TRP A 157 -15.83 -33.22 -0.06
CA TRP A 157 -16.55 -34.44 -0.38
C TRP A 157 -17.77 -34.22 -1.32
N GLN A 158 -18.24 -32.97 -1.46
CA GLN A 158 -19.39 -32.63 -2.31
C GLN A 158 -18.97 -31.91 -3.60
N LYS A 159 -17.80 -31.22 -3.61
CA LYS A 159 -17.44 -30.30 -4.68
C LYS A 159 -15.99 -30.50 -5.12
N GLU A 160 -15.77 -30.46 -6.42
CA GLU A 160 -14.43 -30.35 -6.98
C GLU A 160 -13.83 -28.95 -6.73
N ALA A 161 -12.50 -28.90 -6.71
CA ALA A 161 -11.77 -27.65 -6.58
C ALA A 161 -12.04 -26.71 -7.77
N VAL A 162 -12.23 -25.44 -7.50
CA VAL A 162 -12.42 -24.41 -8.52
C VAL A 162 -11.30 -23.39 -8.38
N ARG A 163 -10.48 -23.24 -9.40
CA ARG A 163 -9.38 -22.25 -9.43
C ARG A 163 -9.89 -20.84 -9.68
N PHE A 164 -9.11 -19.87 -9.20
CA PHE A 164 -9.30 -18.48 -9.59
C PHE A 164 -9.07 -18.30 -11.09
N ASP A 165 -9.92 -17.49 -11.73
CA ASP A 165 -9.82 -17.17 -13.14
C ASP A 165 -9.70 -15.65 -13.38
N PHE A 166 -9.60 -15.28 -14.66
CA PHE A 166 -9.54 -13.89 -15.10
C PHE A 166 -10.76 -13.06 -14.63
N TYR A 167 -11.95 -13.65 -14.65
CA TYR A 167 -13.18 -12.94 -14.30
C TYR A 167 -13.27 -12.65 -12.81
N ASP A 168 -12.66 -13.49 -11.96
CA ASP A 168 -12.55 -13.24 -10.53
C ASP A 168 -11.72 -11.97 -10.27
N ILE A 169 -10.55 -11.87 -10.93
CA ILE A 169 -9.68 -10.70 -10.82
C ILE A 169 -10.35 -9.44 -11.40
N LYS A 170 -10.97 -9.56 -12.57
CA LYS A 170 -11.73 -8.45 -13.18
C LYS A 170 -12.82 -7.92 -12.24
N LEU A 171 -13.56 -8.82 -11.60
CA LEU A 171 -14.58 -8.45 -10.61
C LEU A 171 -13.97 -7.73 -9.40
N ASP A 172 -12.81 -8.17 -8.92
CA ASP A 172 -12.11 -7.53 -7.82
C ASP A 172 -11.69 -6.11 -8.19
N VAL A 173 -11.11 -5.90 -9.37
CA VAL A 173 -10.74 -4.56 -9.88
C VAL A 173 -11.96 -3.66 -9.98
N ILE A 174 -13.07 -4.11 -10.59
CA ILE A 174 -14.30 -3.33 -10.72
C ILE A 174 -14.85 -2.95 -9.33
N ARG A 175 -14.79 -3.84 -8.36
CA ARG A 175 -15.24 -3.56 -6.99
C ARG A 175 -14.36 -2.54 -6.28
N VAL A 176 -13.03 -2.64 -6.42
CA VAL A 176 -12.10 -1.61 -5.91
C VAL A 176 -12.46 -0.26 -6.49
N LEU A 177 -12.57 -0.14 -7.81
CA LEU A 177 -12.88 1.11 -8.50
C LEU A 177 -14.22 1.70 -8.03
N ASN A 178 -15.27 0.89 -7.94
CA ASN A 178 -16.56 1.33 -7.41
C ASN A 178 -16.47 1.82 -5.96
N THR A 179 -15.70 1.12 -5.12
CA THR A 179 -15.55 1.45 -3.69
C THR A 179 -14.83 2.78 -3.48
N ILE A 180 -13.85 3.11 -4.33
CA ILE A 180 -13.16 4.39 -4.29
C ILE A 180 -13.89 5.53 -5.02
N GLY A 181 -15.08 5.23 -5.57
CA GLY A 181 -15.98 6.24 -6.15
C GLY A 181 -15.87 6.42 -7.67
N VAL A 182 -15.23 5.50 -8.39
CA VAL A 182 -15.17 5.56 -9.87
C VAL A 182 -16.53 5.08 -10.44
N PRO A 183 -17.25 5.91 -11.23
CA PRO A 183 -18.52 5.53 -11.81
C PRO A 183 -18.37 4.37 -12.82
N LYS A 184 -19.28 3.40 -12.78
CA LYS A 184 -19.24 2.25 -13.70
C LYS A 184 -19.24 2.67 -15.18
N ASN A 185 -19.95 3.72 -15.52
CA ASN A 185 -20.07 4.21 -16.90
C ASN A 185 -18.78 4.87 -17.43
N SER A 186 -17.81 5.18 -16.55
CA SER A 186 -16.52 5.74 -16.95
C SER A 186 -15.47 4.68 -17.23
N LEU A 187 -15.75 3.42 -16.90
CA LEU A 187 -14.82 2.31 -17.10
C LEU A 187 -14.81 1.88 -18.56
N LYS A 188 -13.65 1.91 -19.17
CA LYS A 188 -13.38 1.31 -20.48
C LYS A 188 -12.42 0.15 -20.29
N ILE A 189 -12.71 -0.97 -20.94
CA ILE A 189 -11.89 -2.18 -20.89
C ILE A 189 -11.25 -2.34 -22.25
N PHE A 190 -9.95 -2.49 -22.27
CA PHE A 190 -9.15 -2.73 -23.47
C PHE A 190 -8.46 -4.09 -23.32
N ASP A 191 -8.11 -4.70 -24.41
CA ASP A 191 -7.35 -5.94 -24.48
C ASP A 191 -5.83 -5.72 -24.54
N GLU A 192 -5.41 -4.47 -24.32
CA GLU A 192 -4.01 -4.07 -24.28
C GLU A 192 -3.48 -4.15 -22.84
N ALA A 193 -2.38 -4.86 -22.65
CA ALA A 193 -1.68 -4.95 -21.37
C ALA A 193 -0.17 -4.92 -21.57
N PRO A 194 0.60 -4.50 -20.53
CA PRO A 194 2.07 -4.57 -20.59
C PRO A 194 2.58 -5.96 -20.95
N GLY A 195 3.68 -6.02 -21.70
CA GLY A 195 4.22 -7.24 -22.29
C GLY A 195 4.62 -8.36 -21.31
N TYR A 196 4.61 -8.11 -20.02
CA TYR A 196 4.81 -9.15 -19.00
C TYR A 196 3.52 -9.89 -18.62
N PHE A 197 2.35 -9.46 -19.11
CA PHE A 197 1.11 -10.22 -18.99
C PHE A 197 0.90 -11.17 -20.18
N HIS A 198 0.09 -12.17 -19.97
CA HIS A 198 -0.24 -13.13 -21.03
C HIS A 198 -1.12 -12.46 -22.10
N PRO A 199 -0.72 -12.46 -23.39
CA PRO A 199 -1.39 -11.68 -24.44
C PRO A 199 -2.86 -12.06 -24.70
N GLY A 200 -3.25 -13.30 -24.40
CA GLY A 200 -4.63 -13.76 -24.58
C GLY A 200 -5.46 -13.84 -23.29
N ARG A 201 -4.93 -13.38 -22.15
CA ARG A 201 -5.59 -13.44 -20.83
C ARG A 201 -5.39 -12.16 -20.03
N SER A 202 -5.32 -11.02 -20.68
CA SER A 202 -5.12 -9.71 -20.07
C SER A 202 -6.09 -8.69 -20.69
N ALA A 203 -6.50 -7.71 -19.87
CA ALA A 203 -7.33 -6.57 -20.26
C ALA A 203 -7.11 -5.39 -19.30
#